data_2a676233fe971942d1661d71b6dd91de
#
_entry.id   2a676233fe971942d1661d71b6dd91de
#
_cell.length_a   1.000
_cell.length_b   1.000
_cell.length_c   1.000
_cell.angle_alpha   90.00
_cell.angle_beta   90.00
_cell.angle_gamma   90.00
#
_symmetry.space_group_name_H-M   'P 1'
#
loop_
_entity.id
_entity.type
_entity.pdbx_description
1 polymer ?
#
loop_
_entity_poly.entity_id
_entity_poly.type
_entity_poly.pdbx_seq_one_letter_code
_entity_poly.pdbx_strand_id
1 'polypeptide(L)'
;MVTGEGNGPVNALDHALRLALATVYPEIAHFELIDFKVRIMDTMHGTDAVTRVLVETMDLGAETTWRTVGVGPNVIEASWEALVDSVVYGLLKAGVERRF
;
A
#
# COMPACT_ATOMS: atom_id res chain seq x y z
N MET A 1 -9.84 -11.41 1.80
CA MET A 1 -9.19 -10.33 2.55
C MET A 1 -8.65 -10.85 3.86
N VAL A 2 -7.44 -10.52 4.15
CA VAL A 2 -6.81 -10.93 5.40
C VAL A 2 -7.37 -10.09 6.53
N THR A 3 -7.79 -10.74 7.59
CA THR A 3 -8.37 -10.06 8.73
C THR A 3 -7.64 -10.38 10.02
N GLY A 4 -6.41 -10.79 9.94
CA GLY A 4 -5.62 -11.10 11.11
C GLY A 4 -5.32 -9.89 11.97
N GLU A 5 -4.91 -10.15 13.20
CA GLU A 5 -4.47 -9.11 14.10
C GLU A 5 -3.20 -8.46 13.58
N GLY A 6 -3.04 -7.19 13.86
CA GLY A 6 -1.91 -6.43 13.35
C GLY A 6 -2.17 -5.81 11.99
N ASN A 7 -3.28 -6.14 11.35
CA ASN A 7 -3.64 -5.58 10.06
C ASN A 7 -4.32 -4.22 10.15
N GLY A 8 -4.77 -3.83 11.34
CA GLY A 8 -5.60 -2.66 11.52
C GLY A 8 -5.04 -1.39 10.90
N PRO A 9 -3.78 -0.99 11.19
CA PRO A 9 -3.23 0.23 10.62
C PRO A 9 -3.16 0.21 9.11
N VAL A 10 -2.73 -0.89 8.52
CA VAL A 10 -2.60 -1.01 7.06
C VAL A 10 -3.98 -0.97 6.41
N ASN A 11 -4.92 -1.71 6.94
CA ASN A 11 -6.28 -1.72 6.40
C ASN A 11 -6.97 -0.37 6.54
N ALA A 12 -6.78 0.31 7.65
CA ALA A 12 -7.36 1.63 7.86
C ALA A 12 -6.81 2.64 6.87
N LEU A 13 -5.50 2.61 6.63
CA LEU A 13 -4.86 3.50 5.67
C LEU A 13 -5.31 3.20 4.24
N ASP A 14 -5.40 1.92 3.90
CA ASP A 14 -5.87 1.51 2.57
C ASP A 14 -7.30 2.01 2.33
N HIS A 15 -8.16 1.84 3.30
CA HIS A 15 -9.54 2.29 3.21
C HIS A 15 -9.62 3.80 3.05
N ALA A 16 -8.85 4.55 3.84
CA ALA A 16 -8.82 6.00 3.77
C ALA A 16 -8.33 6.48 2.41
N LEU A 17 -7.27 5.84 1.90
CA LEU A 17 -6.71 6.19 0.60
C LEU A 17 -7.72 5.95 -0.51
N ARG A 18 -8.43 4.83 -0.46
CA ARG A 18 -9.46 4.51 -1.46
C ARG A 18 -10.62 5.49 -1.42
N LEU A 19 -11.05 5.88 -0.24
CA LEU A 19 -12.11 6.88 -0.11
C LEU A 19 -11.67 8.21 -0.70
N ALA A 20 -10.44 8.61 -0.46
CA ALA A 20 -9.93 9.88 -0.96
C ALA A 20 -9.79 9.90 -2.47
N LEU A 21 -9.44 8.78 -3.09
CA LEU A 21 -9.13 8.73 -4.52
C LEU A 21 -10.27 8.22 -5.39
N ALA A 22 -11.27 7.60 -4.81
CA ALA A 22 -12.31 6.92 -5.59
C ALA A 22 -13.08 7.86 -6.51
N THR A 23 -13.24 9.12 -6.13
CA THR A 23 -13.94 10.10 -6.96
C THR A 23 -13.13 10.56 -8.16
N VAL A 24 -11.80 10.59 -8.01
CA VAL A 24 -10.88 11.01 -9.08
C VAL A 24 -10.45 9.83 -9.94
N TYR A 25 -10.21 8.70 -9.30
CA TYR A 25 -9.72 7.49 -9.96
C TYR A 25 -10.63 6.31 -9.61
N PRO A 26 -11.81 6.22 -10.22
CA PRO A 26 -12.70 5.09 -9.94
C PRO A 26 -12.09 3.74 -10.32
N GLU A 27 -11.06 3.75 -11.15
CA GLU A 27 -10.35 2.54 -11.54
C GLU A 27 -9.74 1.80 -10.37
N ILE A 28 -9.45 2.49 -9.27
CA ILE A 28 -8.87 1.83 -8.09
C ILE A 28 -9.81 0.82 -7.44
N ALA A 29 -11.08 0.85 -7.77
CA ALA A 29 -12.03 -0.14 -7.29
C ALA A 29 -11.67 -1.56 -7.72
N HIS A 30 -10.90 -1.70 -8.80
CA HIS A 30 -10.44 -2.99 -9.30
C HIS A 30 -9.15 -3.47 -8.63
N PHE A 31 -8.53 -2.62 -7.81
CA PHE A 31 -7.28 -2.96 -7.13
C PHE A 31 -7.61 -3.51 -5.75
N GLU A 32 -7.06 -4.66 -5.44
CA GLU A 32 -7.26 -5.29 -4.14
C GLU A 32 -5.93 -5.52 -3.46
N LEU A 33 -5.87 -5.16 -2.18
CA LEU A 33 -4.72 -5.49 -1.34
C LEU A 33 -4.83 -6.96 -0.97
N ILE A 34 -3.94 -7.78 -1.53
CA ILE A 34 -4.03 -9.22 -1.32
C ILE A 34 -3.06 -9.74 -0.28
N ASP A 35 -2.01 -8.99 0.01
CA ASP A 35 -1.08 -9.38 1.05
C ASP A 35 -0.25 -8.19 1.50
N PHE A 36 0.26 -8.25 2.71
CA PHE A 36 1.25 -7.30 3.16
C PHE A 36 2.13 -7.94 4.24
N LYS A 37 3.34 -7.44 4.36
CA LYS A 37 4.29 -7.90 5.37
C LYS A 37 4.95 -6.70 6.01
N VAL A 38 5.05 -6.74 7.31
CA VAL A 38 5.71 -5.69 8.09
C VAL A 38 6.96 -6.27 8.71
N ARG A 39 8.06 -5.57 8.55
CA ARG A 39 9.32 -5.95 9.17
C ARG A 39 9.93 -4.74 9.86
N ILE A 40 10.26 -4.91 11.11
CA ILE A 40 10.98 -3.90 11.87
C ILE A 40 12.45 -4.28 11.85
N MET A 41 13.29 -3.36 11.40
CA MET A 41 14.71 -3.59 11.26
C MET A 41 15.45 -2.71 12.24
N ASP A 42 16.10 -3.34 13.21
CA ASP A 42 16.92 -2.61 14.17
C ASP A 42 18.28 -2.33 13.58
N THR A 43 18.75 -1.12 13.75
CA THR A 43 20.11 -0.83 13.39
C THR A 43 21.02 -1.16 14.57
N MET A 44 22.25 -1.54 14.26
CA MET A 44 23.20 -1.93 15.30
C MET A 44 23.56 -0.79 16.23
N HIS A 45 23.37 0.43 15.81
CA HIS A 45 23.80 1.58 16.55
C HIS A 45 22.64 2.40 17.07
N GLY A 46 21.51 1.83 17.09
CA GLY A 46 20.61 2.72 17.32
C GLY A 46 19.40 2.58 18.02
N THR A 47 18.95 3.67 18.25
CA THR A 47 17.64 3.92 18.73
C THR A 47 16.66 4.06 17.58
N ASP A 48 17.18 4.10 16.37
CA ASP A 48 16.34 4.35 15.19
C ASP A 48 15.98 3.03 14.53
N ALA A 49 14.84 2.50 14.90
CA ALA A 49 14.26 1.37 14.19
C ALA A 49 13.72 1.83 12.86
N VAL A 50 13.89 1.01 11.84
CA VAL A 50 13.31 1.26 10.52
C VAL A 50 12.24 0.22 10.27
N THR A 51 11.06 0.68 9.90
CA THR A 51 9.95 -0.21 9.56
C THR A 51 9.84 -0.29 8.05
N ARG A 52 9.77 -1.52 7.57
CA ARG A 52 9.60 -1.79 6.15
C ARG A 52 8.27 -2.52 5.95
N VAL A 53 7.46 -2.01 5.04
CA VAL A 53 6.18 -2.62 4.70
C VAL A 53 6.19 -3.01 3.24
N LEU A 54 5.92 -4.28 2.98
CA LEU A 54 5.73 -4.78 1.62
C LEU A 54 4.24 -4.97 1.40
N VAL A 55 3.73 -4.43 0.31
CA VAL A 55 2.32 -4.53 -0.07
C VAL A 55 2.22 -5.23 -1.40
N GLU A 56 1.34 -6.20 -1.49
CA GLU A 56 1.04 -6.87 -2.75
C GLU A 56 -0.41 -6.55 -3.14
N THR A 57 -0.57 -6.06 -4.35
CA THR A 57 -1.87 -5.60 -4.87
C THR A 57 -2.19 -6.36 -6.15
N MET A 58 -3.47 -6.61 -6.36
CA MET A 58 -3.97 -7.28 -7.55
C MET A 58 -4.95 -6.39 -8.28
N ASP A 59 -4.82 -6.30 -9.59
CA ASP A 59 -5.84 -5.71 -10.44
C ASP A 59 -6.78 -6.84 -10.87
N LEU A 60 -7.99 -6.82 -10.33
CA LEU A 60 -8.96 -7.88 -10.59
C LEU A 60 -9.40 -7.92 -12.05
N GLY A 61 -9.43 -6.76 -12.70
CA GLY A 61 -9.83 -6.69 -14.10
C GLY A 61 -8.80 -7.28 -15.06
N ALA A 62 -7.53 -7.00 -14.80
CA ALA A 62 -6.43 -7.46 -15.65
C ALA A 62 -5.77 -8.74 -15.15
N GLU A 63 -6.12 -9.18 -13.96
CA GLU A 63 -5.53 -10.36 -13.31
C GLU A 63 -4.02 -10.28 -13.18
N THR A 64 -3.52 -9.08 -12.88
CA THR A 64 -2.10 -8.83 -12.65
C THR A 64 -1.85 -8.43 -11.22
N THR A 65 -0.66 -8.74 -10.74
CA THR A 65 -0.26 -8.37 -9.38
C THR A 65 1.04 -7.57 -9.43
N TRP A 66 1.25 -6.77 -8.39
CA TRP A 66 2.51 -6.05 -8.22
C TRP A 66 2.78 -5.85 -6.75
N ARG A 67 4.02 -5.56 -6.44
CA ARG A 67 4.48 -5.35 -5.08
C ARG A 67 5.14 -4.00 -4.97
N THR A 68 4.88 -3.33 -3.85
CA THR A 68 5.52 -2.07 -3.52
C THR A 68 6.04 -2.13 -2.10
N VAL A 69 7.04 -1.31 -1.82
CA VAL A 69 7.69 -1.28 -0.53
C VAL A 69 7.71 0.14 -0.01
N GLY A 70 7.34 0.30 1.24
CA GLY A 70 7.49 1.55 1.95
C GLY A 70 8.42 1.39 3.12
N VAL A 71 9.18 2.42 3.42
CA VAL A 71 10.12 2.44 4.52
C VAL A 71 9.90 3.72 5.32
N GLY A 72 9.88 3.59 6.62
CA GLY A 72 9.68 4.75 7.48
C GLY A 72 10.02 4.44 8.93
N PRO A 73 9.93 5.44 9.80
CA PRO A 73 10.25 5.27 11.21
C PRO A 73 9.21 4.47 11.98
N ASN A 74 8.03 4.30 11.41
CA ASN A 74 6.96 3.53 12.03
C ASN A 74 6.09 2.88 10.98
N VAL A 75 5.19 2.01 11.43
CA VAL A 75 4.33 1.22 10.55
C VAL A 75 3.34 2.11 9.78
N ILE A 76 2.91 3.21 10.35
CA ILE A 76 1.94 4.11 9.71
C ILE A 76 2.56 4.78 8.48
N GLU A 77 3.73 5.39 8.65
CA GLU A 77 4.39 6.08 7.54
C GLU A 77 4.87 5.12 6.46
N ALA A 78 5.44 3.99 6.87
CA ALA A 78 5.88 2.97 5.92
C ALA A 78 4.72 2.39 5.13
N SER A 79 3.61 2.11 5.79
CA SER A 79 2.42 1.59 5.13
C SER A 79 1.83 2.59 4.15
N TRP A 80 1.76 3.85 4.55
CA TRP A 80 1.23 4.91 3.68
C TRP A 80 2.04 4.99 2.39
N GLU A 81 3.36 5.02 2.50
CA GLU A 81 4.24 5.07 1.34
C GLU A 81 4.01 3.87 0.42
N ALA A 82 3.97 2.67 0.98
CA ALA A 82 3.76 1.46 0.18
C ALA A 82 2.41 1.46 -0.51
N LEU A 83 1.35 1.89 0.17
CA LEU A 83 0.00 1.91 -0.38
C LEU A 83 -0.14 2.96 -1.47
N VAL A 84 0.41 4.15 -1.27
CA VAL A 84 0.38 5.20 -2.30
C VAL A 84 1.12 4.75 -3.54
N ASP A 85 2.31 4.19 -3.36
CA ASP A 85 3.09 3.68 -4.50
C ASP A 85 2.36 2.56 -5.23
N SER A 86 1.66 1.71 -4.49
CA SER A 86 0.87 0.63 -5.07
C SER A 86 -0.23 1.16 -5.99
N VAL A 87 -0.96 2.17 -5.52
CA VAL A 87 -2.03 2.76 -6.30
C VAL A 87 -1.49 3.49 -7.52
N VAL A 88 -0.42 4.28 -7.33
CA VAL A 88 0.22 5.00 -8.43
C VAL A 88 0.71 4.03 -9.50
N TYR A 89 1.39 2.99 -9.09
CA TYR A 89 1.89 1.98 -10.04
C TYR A 89 0.75 1.32 -10.81
N GLY A 90 -0.31 0.95 -10.10
CA GLY A 90 -1.46 0.32 -10.73
C GLY A 90 -2.14 1.24 -11.75
N LEU A 91 -2.29 2.51 -11.41
CA LEU A 91 -2.89 3.47 -12.33
C LEU A 91 -2.02 3.68 -13.56
N LEU A 92 -0.72 3.80 -13.39
CA LEU A 92 0.21 3.93 -14.50
C LEU A 92 0.16 2.71 -15.40
N LYS A 93 0.14 1.53 -14.82
CA LYS A 93 0.08 0.29 -15.57
C LYS A 93 -1.23 0.15 -16.34
N ALA A 94 -2.31 0.67 -15.80
CA ALA A 94 -3.61 0.66 -16.46
C ALA A 94 -3.74 1.75 -17.54
N GLY A 95 -2.72 2.59 -17.69
CA GLY A 95 -2.76 3.66 -18.68
C GLY A 95 -3.60 4.86 -18.29
N VAL A 96 -3.86 5.01 -17.01
CA VAL A 96 -4.67 6.12 -16.50
C VAL A 96 -3.80 7.37 -16.38
N GLU A 97 -4.27 8.47 -16.93
CA GLU A 97 -3.57 9.73 -16.83
C GLU A 97 -3.80 10.39 -15.49
N ARG A 98 -2.83 11.18 -15.09
CA ARG A 98 -2.91 11.96 -13.86
C ARG A 98 -4.06 12.97 -13.97
N ARG A 99 -4.92 12.98 -12.96
CA ARG A 99 -6.14 13.80 -12.96
C ARG A 99 -6.13 14.95 -11.97
N PHE A 100 -5.02 15.13 -11.25
CA PHE A 100 -4.89 16.24 -10.32
C PHE A 100 -3.48 16.78 -10.27
#